data_d68615b58b7fcf31cafb3d508651f905
#
_entry.id   d68615b58b7fcf31cafb3d508651f905
#
_cell.length_a   1.000
_cell.length_b   1.000
_cell.length_c   1.000
_cell.angle_alpha   90.00
_cell.angle_beta   90.00
_cell.angle_gamma   90.00
#
_symmetry.space_group_name_H-M   'P 1'
#
loop_
_entity.id
_entity.type
_entity.pdbx_description
1 polymer ?
#
loop_
_entity_poly.entity_id
_entity_poly.type
_entity_poly.pdbx_seq_one_letter_code
_entity_poly.pdbx_strand_id
1 'polypeptide(L)'
;MNDEQIEKIKSAIEAADHIPAEKKAELLALFANLKPAIAKVAETHPEDAQNIGQVVEASAHEAARENKRPERVERAMRELKESVEKFEASRPDLAAFVNRYSTLLSALGF
;
A
#
# COMPACT_ATOMS: atom_id res chain seq x y z
N MET A 1 -8.56 6.41 -3.63
CA MET A 1 -7.21 6.98 -3.53
C MET A 1 -7.05 8.07 -4.59
N ASN A 2 -6.74 9.27 -4.15
CA ASN A 2 -6.63 10.40 -5.06
C ASN A 2 -5.17 10.69 -5.44
N ASP A 3 -4.98 11.62 -6.37
CA ASP A 3 -3.63 11.97 -6.85
C ASP A 3 -2.74 12.52 -5.75
N GLU A 4 -3.32 13.27 -4.82
CA GLU A 4 -2.57 13.82 -3.69
C GLU A 4 -2.01 12.73 -2.79
N GLN A 5 -2.79 11.70 -2.50
CA GLN A 5 -2.34 10.57 -1.71
C GLN A 5 -1.21 9.81 -2.42
N ILE A 6 -1.35 9.60 -3.72
CA ILE A 6 -0.32 8.94 -4.54
C ILE A 6 0.98 9.74 -4.50
N GLU A 7 0.90 11.06 -4.63
CA GLU A 7 2.10 11.92 -4.58
C GLU A 7 2.77 11.89 -3.21
N LYS A 8 2.00 11.86 -2.14
CA LYS A 8 2.55 11.74 -0.78
C LYS A 8 3.27 10.42 -0.58
N ILE A 9 2.69 9.33 -1.05
CA ILE A 9 3.30 8.00 -0.98
C ILE A 9 4.60 7.99 -1.78
N LYS A 10 4.55 8.49 -3.01
CA LYS A 10 5.69 8.56 -3.90
C LYS A 10 6.83 9.35 -3.26
N SER A 11 6.53 10.53 -2.73
CA SER A 11 7.54 11.38 -2.09
C SER A 11 8.17 10.68 -0.89
N ALA A 12 7.38 10.02 -0.05
CA ALA A 12 7.88 9.31 1.12
C ALA A 12 8.82 8.16 0.72
N ILE A 13 8.43 7.37 -0.29
CA ILE A 13 9.23 6.24 -0.76
C ILE A 13 10.54 6.74 -1.41
N GLU A 14 10.46 7.76 -2.25
CA GLU A 14 11.64 8.31 -2.91
C GLU A 14 12.64 8.89 -1.93
N ALA A 15 12.17 9.48 -0.84
CA ALA A 15 13.01 10.08 0.19
C ALA A 15 13.63 9.06 1.14
N ALA A 16 13.17 7.81 1.13
CA ALA A 16 13.64 6.79 2.06
C ALA A 16 14.99 6.22 1.63
N ASP A 17 16.07 6.65 2.30
CA ASP A 17 17.44 6.23 1.97
C ASP A 17 17.70 4.75 2.21
N HIS A 18 16.97 4.13 3.15
CA HIS A 18 17.16 2.73 3.49
C HIS A 18 16.50 1.76 2.49
N ILE A 19 15.71 2.26 1.55
CA ILE A 19 15.06 1.44 0.53
C ILE A 19 15.91 1.47 -0.74
N PRO A 20 16.39 0.31 -1.23
CA PRO A 20 17.17 0.27 -2.48
C PRO A 20 16.36 0.81 -3.67
N ALA A 21 17.05 1.44 -4.62
CA ALA A 21 16.40 2.04 -5.79
C ALA A 21 15.52 1.06 -6.56
N GLU A 22 15.97 -0.19 -6.69
CA GLU A 22 15.20 -1.25 -7.35
C GLU A 22 13.87 -1.52 -6.64
N LYS A 23 13.91 -1.58 -5.31
CA LYS A 23 12.71 -1.81 -4.50
C LYS A 23 11.78 -0.59 -4.52
N LYS A 24 12.36 0.62 -4.55
CA LYS A 24 11.56 1.83 -4.70
C LYS A 24 10.74 1.78 -5.98
N ALA A 25 11.37 1.39 -7.10
CA ALA A 25 10.71 1.29 -8.38
C ALA A 25 9.58 0.27 -8.36
N GLU A 26 9.80 -0.89 -7.74
CA GLU A 26 8.78 -1.94 -7.61
C GLU A 26 7.59 -1.45 -6.78
N LEU A 27 7.86 -0.78 -5.65
CA LEU A 27 6.81 -0.23 -4.79
C LEU A 27 5.98 0.82 -5.52
N LEU A 28 6.64 1.72 -6.22
CA LEU A 28 5.94 2.79 -6.95
C LEU A 28 5.06 2.21 -8.06
N ALA A 29 5.53 1.17 -8.73
CA ALA A 29 4.73 0.49 -9.75
C ALA A 29 3.48 -0.17 -9.15
N LEU A 30 3.62 -0.78 -7.97
CA LEU A 30 2.48 -1.37 -7.25
C LEU A 30 1.43 -0.31 -6.91
N PHE A 31 1.86 0.82 -6.39
CA PHE A 31 0.93 1.89 -6.01
C PHE A 31 0.24 2.49 -7.23
N ALA A 32 0.95 2.61 -8.35
CA ALA A 32 0.36 3.09 -9.59
C ALA A 32 -0.74 2.15 -10.09
N ASN A 33 -0.56 0.85 -9.93
CA ASN A 33 -1.57 -0.15 -10.32
C ASN A 33 -2.74 -0.20 -9.34
N LEU A 34 -2.50 0.17 -8.09
CA LEU A 34 -3.53 0.18 -7.06
C LEU A 34 -4.57 1.26 -7.30
N LYS A 35 -4.15 2.41 -7.82
CA LYS A 35 -5.05 3.54 -8.03
C LYS A 35 -6.32 3.19 -8.83
N PRO A 36 -6.20 2.58 -10.04
CA PRO A 36 -7.41 2.20 -10.78
C PRO A 36 -8.22 1.11 -10.09
N ALA A 37 -7.58 0.20 -9.35
CA ALA A 37 -8.28 -0.85 -8.62
C ALA A 37 -9.17 -0.23 -7.53
N ILE A 38 -8.64 0.74 -6.78
CA ILE A 38 -9.41 1.43 -5.75
C ILE A 38 -10.53 2.26 -6.37
N ALA A 39 -10.28 2.89 -7.53
CA ALA A 39 -11.31 3.65 -8.24
C ALA A 39 -12.52 2.76 -8.58
N LYS A 40 -12.29 1.52 -8.96
CA LYS A 40 -13.35 0.56 -9.23
C LYS A 40 -14.16 0.22 -7.98
N VAL A 41 -13.48 0.02 -6.86
CA VAL A 41 -14.15 -0.23 -5.57
C VAL A 41 -15.01 0.99 -5.20
N ALA A 42 -14.51 2.19 -5.44
CA ALA A 42 -15.21 3.42 -5.10
C ALA A 42 -16.54 3.58 -5.84
N GLU A 43 -16.70 2.96 -7.00
CA GLU A 43 -17.94 3.04 -7.77
C GLU A 43 -19.13 2.45 -7.00
N THR A 44 -18.90 1.41 -6.21
CA THR A 44 -19.93 0.72 -5.45
C THR A 44 -19.75 0.79 -3.94
N HIS A 45 -18.51 0.99 -3.47
CA HIS A 45 -18.16 0.99 -2.05
C HIS A 45 -17.21 2.14 -1.73
N PRO A 46 -17.69 3.40 -1.81
CA PRO A 46 -16.80 4.57 -1.65
C PRO A 46 -16.13 4.66 -0.27
N GLU A 47 -16.81 4.25 0.79
CA GLU A 47 -16.24 4.30 2.14
C GLU A 47 -15.10 3.27 2.29
N ASP A 48 -15.30 2.07 1.74
CA ASP A 48 -14.26 1.04 1.76
C ASP A 48 -13.05 1.47 0.94
N ALA A 49 -13.27 2.07 -0.23
CA ALA A 49 -12.20 2.57 -1.07
C ALA A 49 -11.37 3.62 -0.35
N GLN A 50 -12.02 4.53 0.35
CA GLN A 50 -11.35 5.56 1.14
C GLN A 50 -10.52 4.95 2.26
N ASN A 51 -11.09 3.98 2.97
CA ASN A 51 -10.42 3.29 4.06
C ASN A 51 -9.17 2.55 3.56
N ILE A 52 -9.28 1.81 2.46
CA ILE A 52 -8.15 1.10 1.87
C ILE A 52 -7.04 2.09 1.52
N GLY A 53 -7.39 3.19 0.87
CA GLY A 53 -6.43 4.22 0.51
C GLY A 53 -5.69 4.80 1.71
N GLN A 54 -6.41 5.07 2.79
CA GLN A 54 -5.82 5.60 4.03
C GLN A 54 -4.89 4.59 4.69
N VAL A 55 -5.27 3.32 4.73
CA VAL A 55 -4.44 2.27 5.33
C VAL A 55 -3.17 2.05 4.50
N VAL A 56 -3.27 2.06 3.18
CA VAL A 56 -2.10 1.95 2.30
C VAL A 56 -1.15 3.13 2.51
N GLU A 57 -1.68 4.34 2.57
CA GLU A 57 -0.87 5.54 2.82
C GLU A 57 -0.13 5.43 4.15
N ALA A 58 -0.83 5.03 5.20
CA ALA A 58 -0.23 4.88 6.53
C ALA A 58 0.88 3.81 6.51
N SER A 59 0.65 2.68 5.86
CA SER A 59 1.65 1.61 5.77
C SER A 59 2.89 2.06 5.00
N ALA A 60 2.71 2.83 3.94
CA ALA A 60 3.82 3.34 3.14
C ALA A 60 4.66 4.32 3.94
N HIS A 61 4.03 5.21 4.70
CA HIS A 61 4.75 6.14 5.56
C HIS A 61 5.55 5.42 6.65
N GLU A 62 4.98 4.38 7.25
CA GLU A 62 5.70 3.61 8.26
C GLU A 62 6.89 2.87 7.65
N ALA A 63 6.72 2.27 6.46
CA ALA A 63 7.81 1.57 5.78
C ALA A 63 8.93 2.52 5.35
N ALA A 64 8.60 3.77 5.05
CA ALA A 64 9.55 4.78 4.59
C ALA A 64 10.35 5.45 5.73
N ARG A 65 9.96 5.25 6.99
CA ARG A 65 10.64 5.88 8.12
C ARG A 65 12.07 5.40 8.26
N GLU A 66 12.99 6.31 8.54
CA GLU A 66 14.40 5.96 8.82
C GLU A 66 14.51 5.08 10.05
N ASN A 67 13.71 5.39 11.06
CA ASN A 67 13.66 4.64 12.29
C ASN A 67 12.64 3.52 12.13
N LYS A 68 13.11 2.36 11.66
CA LYS A 68 12.25 1.21 11.40
C LYS A 68 11.47 0.75 12.61
N ARG A 69 10.17 0.56 12.42
CA ARG A 69 9.29 0.01 13.43
C ARG A 69 8.49 -1.13 12.82
N PRO A 70 9.10 -2.33 12.74
CA PRO A 70 8.46 -3.48 12.08
C PRO A 70 7.06 -3.79 12.59
N GLU A 71 6.85 -3.63 13.90
CA GLU A 71 5.55 -3.89 14.53
C GLU A 71 4.45 -2.95 14.01
N ARG A 72 4.81 -1.73 13.64
CA ARG A 72 3.84 -0.78 13.08
C ARG A 72 3.49 -1.12 11.64
N VAL A 73 4.49 -1.53 10.86
CA VAL A 73 4.28 -1.97 9.49
C VAL A 73 3.42 -3.23 9.48
N GLU A 74 3.72 -4.18 10.36
CA GLU A 74 2.96 -5.41 10.49
C GLU A 74 1.50 -5.13 10.83
N ARG A 75 1.26 -4.20 11.76
CA ARG A 75 -0.10 -3.81 12.14
C ARG A 75 -0.85 -3.18 10.96
N ALA A 76 -0.20 -2.28 10.24
CA ALA A 76 -0.79 -1.63 9.08
C ALA A 76 -1.12 -2.64 7.99
N MET A 77 -0.25 -3.62 7.77
CA MET A 77 -0.51 -4.69 6.81
C MET A 77 -1.67 -5.59 7.22
N ARG A 78 -1.82 -5.83 8.52
CA ARG A 78 -2.95 -6.60 9.04
C ARG A 78 -4.26 -5.85 8.76
N GLU A 79 -4.28 -4.55 9.04
CA GLU A 79 -5.45 -3.70 8.76
C GLU A 79 -5.77 -3.70 7.27
N LEU A 80 -4.75 -3.65 6.43
CA LEU A 80 -4.94 -3.66 4.99
C LEU A 80 -5.57 -4.97 4.52
N LYS A 81 -5.06 -6.11 5.00
CA LYS A 81 -5.60 -7.42 4.68
C LYS A 81 -7.07 -7.52 5.09
N GLU A 82 -7.41 -7.05 6.28
CA GLU A 82 -8.79 -7.02 6.76
C GLU A 82 -9.67 -6.14 5.89
N SER A 83 -9.16 -4.98 5.48
CA SER A 83 -9.89 -4.01 4.66
C SER A 83 -10.24 -4.56 3.28
N VAL A 84 -9.40 -5.42 2.71
CA VAL A 84 -9.65 -5.96 1.36
C VAL A 84 -10.27 -7.35 1.36
N GLU A 85 -10.38 -8.00 2.52
CA GLU A 85 -10.86 -9.37 2.64
C GLU A 85 -12.19 -9.61 1.96
N LYS A 86 -13.16 -8.73 2.12
CA LYS A 86 -14.48 -8.89 1.50
C LYS A 86 -14.46 -8.75 -0.02
N PHE A 87 -13.38 -8.25 -0.58
CA PHE A 87 -13.23 -8.07 -2.03
C PHE A 87 -12.41 -9.15 -2.70
N GLU A 88 -11.90 -10.14 -1.97
CA GLU A 88 -11.01 -11.17 -2.52
C GLU A 88 -11.60 -11.89 -3.73
N ALA A 89 -12.89 -12.25 -3.66
CA ALA A 89 -13.55 -12.97 -4.74
C ALA A 89 -13.91 -12.08 -5.93
N SER A 90 -14.34 -10.85 -5.66
CA SER A 90 -14.80 -9.93 -6.71
C SER A 90 -13.71 -9.05 -7.30
N ARG A 91 -12.61 -8.85 -6.56
CA ARG A 91 -11.49 -7.99 -6.95
C ARG A 91 -10.16 -8.68 -6.71
N PRO A 92 -9.81 -9.67 -7.54
CA PRO A 92 -8.53 -10.38 -7.38
C PRO A 92 -7.30 -9.48 -7.53
N ASP A 93 -7.42 -8.34 -8.20
CA ASP A 93 -6.37 -7.36 -8.34
C ASP A 93 -5.97 -6.75 -6.98
N LEU A 94 -6.93 -6.53 -6.08
CA LEU A 94 -6.64 -6.06 -4.73
C LEU A 94 -5.90 -7.11 -3.92
N ALA A 95 -6.33 -8.36 -3.99
CA ALA A 95 -5.66 -9.46 -3.31
C ALA A 95 -4.22 -9.62 -3.81
N ALA A 96 -4.02 -9.51 -5.12
CA ALA A 96 -2.68 -9.58 -5.72
C ALA A 96 -1.80 -8.43 -5.24
N PHE A 97 -2.35 -7.22 -5.15
CA PHE A 97 -1.63 -6.06 -4.62
C PHE A 97 -1.14 -6.33 -3.20
N VAL A 98 -2.04 -6.76 -2.32
CA VAL A 98 -1.70 -7.01 -0.91
C VAL A 98 -0.60 -8.05 -0.80
N ASN A 99 -0.69 -9.15 -1.57
CA ASN A 99 0.31 -10.20 -1.55
C ASN A 99 1.69 -9.71 -2.02
N ARG A 100 1.73 -8.97 -3.11
CA ARG A 100 3.00 -8.42 -3.63
C ARG A 100 3.60 -7.39 -2.70
N TYR A 101 2.77 -6.53 -2.15
CA TYR A 101 3.19 -5.50 -1.22
C TYR A 101 3.80 -6.13 0.03
N SER A 102 3.10 -7.13 0.59
CA SER A 102 3.59 -7.88 1.74
C SER A 102 4.95 -8.53 1.47
N THR A 103 5.11 -9.14 0.30
CA THR A 103 6.36 -9.77 -0.11
C THR A 103 7.50 -8.75 -0.21
N LEU A 104 7.23 -7.60 -0.82
CA LEU A 104 8.24 -6.53 -0.93
C LEU A 104 8.65 -5.99 0.43
N LEU A 105 7.69 -5.77 1.31
CA LEU A 105 7.99 -5.30 2.66
C LEU A 105 8.81 -6.33 3.44
N SER A 106 8.50 -7.61 3.31
CA SER A 106 9.29 -8.68 3.93
C SER A 106 10.73 -8.69 3.41
N ALA A 107 10.91 -8.44 2.12
CA ALA A 107 12.26 -8.35 1.51
C ALA A 107 13.05 -7.15 2.06
N LEU A 108 12.37 -6.13 2.57
CA LEU A 108 12.99 -4.95 3.19
C LEU A 108 13.24 -5.14 4.69
N GLY A 109 12.92 -6.29 5.24
CA GLY A 109 13.17 -6.60 6.64
C GLY A 109 11.99 -6.33 7.59
N PHE A 110 10.80 -6.26 7.05
CA PHE A 110 9.59 -6.08 7.88
C PHE A 110 8.84 -7.36 8.13
#